data_54d3a83bde85a75ce6bf464ec6e78549
#
_entry.id   54d3a83bde85a75ce6bf464ec6e78549
#
_cell.length_a   1.000
_cell.length_b   1.000
_cell.length_c   1.000
_cell.angle_alpha   90.00
_cell.angle_beta   90.00
_cell.angle_gamma   90.00
#
_symmetry.space_group_name_H-M   'P 1'
#
loop_
_entity.id
_entity.type
_entity.pdbx_description
1 polymer ?
#
loop_
_entity_poly.entity_id
_entity_poly.type
_entity_poly.pdbx_seq_one_letter_code
_entity_poly.pdbx_strand_id
1 'polypeptide(L)'
;MTVQPVLFTALFVYVFGAGVVLPNGGSYTDYAIAGLLALNLTTSSMGTAVGLSTDLSTGVIERFRTLPMWRPAVLVGRSLADLMTAVLCTAIVALTGLAIGWRPDDGLLSALAGFGIFLFFSYAMSWACACLGILSKGPESAQSTGLVILFPLAFVSNALVPTQRMPEVLRTIADWNPVSAVAAAARELFGNPNPSASIGAWPMQHPVAASLMWSVALLVAFAPLATTLYRRRTTA
;
A
#
# COMPACT_ATOMS: atom_id res chain seq x y z
N MET A 1 -1.43 12.70 12.37
CA MET A 1 -1.33 11.77 11.24
C MET A 1 -0.98 12.43 9.90
N THR A 2 -1.25 13.70 9.67
CA THR A 2 -1.00 14.41 8.39
C THR A 2 0.45 14.87 8.18
N VAL A 3 1.17 15.17 9.25
CA VAL A 3 2.53 15.75 9.19
C VAL A 3 3.56 14.73 8.67
N GLN A 4 3.45 13.46 9.07
CA GLN A 4 4.39 12.42 8.68
C GLN A 4 4.44 12.18 7.16
N PRO A 5 3.32 11.99 6.43
CA PRO A 5 3.36 11.83 4.97
C PRO A 5 3.94 13.05 4.25
N VAL A 6 3.65 14.26 4.72
CA VAL A 6 4.19 15.50 4.14
C VAL A 6 5.69 15.58 4.30
N LEU A 7 6.19 15.40 5.54
CA LEU A 7 7.63 15.43 5.82
C LEU A 7 8.37 14.33 5.07
N PHE A 8 7.81 13.13 5.02
CA PHE A 8 8.41 12.01 4.32
C PHE A 8 8.50 12.28 2.81
N THR A 9 7.42 12.80 2.22
CA THR A 9 7.40 13.18 0.79
C THR A 9 8.42 14.28 0.50
N ALA A 10 8.44 15.35 1.28
CA ALA A 10 9.39 16.44 1.10
C ALA A 10 10.84 15.94 1.26
N LEU A 11 11.13 15.17 2.31
CA LEU A 11 12.46 14.64 2.57
C LEU A 11 12.94 13.77 1.40
N PHE A 12 12.13 12.82 0.94
CA PHE A 12 12.53 11.94 -0.15
C PHE A 12 12.73 12.70 -1.46
N VAL A 13 11.85 13.63 -1.80
CA VAL A 13 11.97 14.40 -3.04
C VAL A 13 13.21 15.33 -3.01
N TYR A 14 13.46 16.03 -1.91
CA TYR A 14 14.59 16.98 -1.85
C TYR A 14 15.93 16.29 -1.58
N VAL A 15 15.98 15.26 -0.73
CA VAL A 15 17.25 14.58 -0.41
C VAL A 15 17.67 13.63 -1.53
N PHE A 16 16.74 12.81 -2.03
CA PHE A 16 17.07 11.84 -3.07
C PHE A 16 16.97 12.43 -4.48
N GLY A 17 16.16 13.48 -4.68
CA GLY A 17 16.02 14.15 -5.97
C GLY A 17 17.33 14.73 -6.51
N ALA A 18 18.23 15.15 -5.61
CA ALA A 18 19.54 15.67 -5.99
C ALA A 18 20.56 14.56 -6.36
N GLY A 19 20.36 13.32 -5.87
CA GLY A 19 21.32 12.22 -6.00
C GLY A 19 20.93 11.08 -6.95
N VAL A 20 19.64 10.93 -7.25
CA VAL A 20 19.14 9.83 -8.09
C VAL A 20 18.89 10.30 -9.51
N VAL A 21 19.75 9.87 -10.42
CA VAL A 21 19.58 10.09 -11.87
C VAL A 21 18.77 8.94 -12.45
N LEU A 22 17.61 9.25 -13.04
CA LEU A 22 16.78 8.26 -13.73
C LEU A 22 17.44 7.86 -15.06
N PRO A 23 17.44 6.56 -15.43
CA PRO A 23 18.03 6.08 -16.68
C PRO A 23 17.44 6.74 -17.93
N ASN A 24 16.19 7.16 -17.88
CA ASN A 24 15.44 7.74 -19.01
C ASN A 24 15.38 9.29 -18.98
N GLY A 25 16.14 9.94 -18.08
CA GLY A 25 16.26 11.41 -18.06
C GLY A 25 15.03 12.17 -17.54
N GLY A 26 14.06 11.50 -16.91
CA GLY A 26 12.87 12.13 -16.33
C GLY A 26 13.12 12.75 -14.95
N SER A 27 12.12 13.53 -14.46
CA SER A 27 12.13 14.10 -13.12
C SER A 27 12.05 13.02 -12.05
N TYR A 28 12.97 13.05 -11.08
CA TYR A 28 12.87 12.14 -9.93
C TYR A 28 11.62 12.41 -9.10
N THR A 29 11.16 13.66 -9.02
CA THR A 29 9.92 14.03 -8.32
C THR A 29 8.73 13.25 -8.87
N ASP A 30 8.57 13.22 -10.20
CA ASP A 30 7.47 12.52 -10.86
C ASP A 30 7.55 11.01 -10.64
N TYR A 31 8.77 10.47 -10.63
CA TYR A 31 9.01 9.06 -10.31
C TYR A 31 8.68 8.74 -8.85
N ALA A 32 9.13 9.59 -7.92
CA ALA A 32 9.08 9.32 -6.47
C ALA A 32 7.66 9.43 -5.90
N ILE A 33 6.83 10.37 -6.38
CA ILE A 33 5.49 10.58 -5.81
C ILE A 33 4.63 9.31 -5.89
N ALA A 34 4.60 8.64 -7.04
CA ALA A 34 3.86 7.38 -7.17
C ALA A 34 4.41 6.27 -6.25
N GLY A 35 5.73 6.20 -6.12
CA GLY A 35 6.38 5.27 -5.19
C GLY A 35 6.07 5.58 -3.73
N LEU A 36 6.12 6.85 -3.34
CA LEU A 36 5.80 7.29 -1.98
C LEU A 36 4.33 7.03 -1.63
N LEU A 37 3.41 7.20 -2.57
CA LEU A 37 2.01 6.80 -2.40
C LEU A 37 1.89 5.31 -2.12
N ALA A 38 2.54 4.45 -2.92
CA ALA A 38 2.53 3.01 -2.71
C ALA A 38 3.10 2.60 -1.34
N LEU A 39 4.24 3.19 -0.94
CA LEU A 39 4.86 2.96 0.36
C LEU A 39 3.98 3.40 1.53
N ASN A 40 3.43 4.63 1.47
CA ASN A 40 2.56 5.14 2.52
C ASN A 40 1.33 4.28 2.71
N LEU A 41 0.67 3.86 1.63
CA LEU A 41 -0.52 3.03 1.71
C LEU A 41 -0.21 1.62 2.23
N THR A 42 0.93 1.04 1.83
CA THR A 42 1.38 -0.26 2.33
C THR A 42 1.65 -0.20 3.84
N THR A 43 2.39 0.80 4.30
CA THR A 43 2.73 0.95 5.72
C THR A 43 1.52 1.37 6.58
N SER A 44 0.62 2.20 6.05
CA SER A 44 -0.62 2.61 6.72
C SER A 44 -1.55 1.43 6.98
N SER A 45 -1.52 0.40 6.13
CA SER A 45 -2.31 -0.82 6.32
C SER A 45 -1.95 -1.57 7.62
N MET A 46 -0.77 -1.32 8.20
CA MET A 46 -0.40 -1.84 9.51
C MET A 46 -1.35 -1.34 10.62
N GLY A 47 -1.93 -0.15 10.46
CA GLY A 47 -2.95 0.38 11.36
C GLY A 47 -4.14 -0.56 11.53
N THR A 48 -4.52 -1.29 10.48
CA THR A 48 -5.56 -2.34 10.52
C THR A 48 -5.16 -3.47 11.46
N ALA A 49 -3.92 -3.97 11.35
CA ALA A 49 -3.44 -5.08 12.18
C ALA A 49 -3.40 -4.68 13.66
N VAL A 50 -2.80 -3.52 13.96
CA VAL A 50 -2.68 -3.02 15.34
C VAL A 50 -4.05 -2.72 15.93
N GLY A 51 -4.90 -2.02 15.19
CA GLY A 51 -6.22 -1.64 15.70
C GLY A 51 -7.14 -2.84 15.91
N LEU A 52 -7.14 -3.82 15.00
CA LEU A 52 -7.94 -5.03 15.18
C LEU A 52 -7.42 -5.87 16.35
N SER A 53 -6.11 -5.96 16.54
CA SER A 53 -5.51 -6.61 17.70
C SER A 53 -5.87 -5.89 19.02
N THR A 54 -5.94 -4.55 19.01
CA THR A 54 -6.40 -3.75 20.15
C THR A 54 -7.87 -4.03 20.47
N ASP A 55 -8.74 -4.00 19.46
CA ASP A 55 -10.18 -4.26 19.60
C ASP A 55 -10.44 -5.66 20.17
N LEU A 56 -9.61 -6.66 19.78
CA LEU A 56 -9.68 -8.03 20.31
C LEU A 56 -9.18 -8.11 21.76
N SER A 57 -8.15 -7.35 22.12
CA SER A 57 -7.55 -7.41 23.47
C SER A 57 -8.32 -6.62 24.52
N THR A 58 -9.07 -5.59 24.12
CA THR A 58 -9.85 -4.73 25.02
C THR A 58 -11.27 -5.24 25.29
N GLY A 59 -11.67 -6.37 24.70
CA GLY A 59 -12.99 -6.95 24.90
C GLY A 59 -14.14 -6.16 24.25
N VAL A 60 -13.83 -5.16 23.42
CA VAL A 60 -14.86 -4.39 22.68
C VAL A 60 -15.69 -5.33 21.80
N ILE A 61 -15.05 -6.36 21.25
CA ILE A 61 -15.72 -7.36 20.39
C ILE A 61 -16.72 -8.20 21.19
N GLU A 62 -16.45 -8.50 22.47
CA GLU A 62 -17.39 -9.22 23.33
C GLU A 62 -18.68 -8.42 23.56
N ARG A 63 -18.59 -7.09 23.67
CA ARG A 63 -19.76 -6.22 23.75
C ARG A 63 -20.58 -6.24 22.47
N PHE A 64 -19.95 -6.29 21.30
CA PHE A 64 -20.67 -6.42 20.03
C PHE A 64 -21.34 -7.79 19.82
N ARG A 65 -20.86 -8.85 20.51
CA ARG A 65 -21.51 -10.19 20.46
C ARG A 65 -22.89 -10.22 21.08
N THR A 66 -23.20 -9.32 22.00
CA THR A 66 -24.54 -9.23 22.61
C THR A 66 -25.56 -8.55 21.70
N LEU A 67 -25.13 -7.92 20.63
CA LEU A 67 -26.00 -7.25 19.67
C LEU A 67 -26.32 -8.20 18.50
N PRO A 68 -27.54 -8.16 17.96
CA PRO A 68 -27.95 -8.96 16.80
C PRO A 68 -27.35 -8.38 15.52
N MET A 69 -26.00 -8.46 15.36
CA MET A 69 -25.27 -7.92 14.22
C MET A 69 -24.68 -9.04 13.34
N TRP A 70 -24.56 -8.75 12.05
CA TRP A 70 -23.84 -9.61 11.14
C TRP A 70 -22.36 -9.67 11.54
N ARG A 71 -21.85 -10.86 11.86
CA ARG A 71 -20.50 -11.05 12.44
C ARG A 71 -19.36 -10.41 11.64
N PRO A 72 -19.31 -10.47 10.29
CA PRO A 72 -18.32 -9.75 9.49
C PRO A 72 -18.44 -8.22 9.50
N ALA A 73 -19.54 -7.64 10.01
CA ALA A 73 -19.76 -6.19 10.00
C ALA A 73 -18.62 -5.40 10.65
N VAL A 74 -18.02 -5.94 11.72
CA VAL A 74 -16.88 -5.32 12.40
C VAL A 74 -15.66 -5.23 11.48
N LEU A 75 -15.34 -6.30 10.75
CA LEU A 75 -14.22 -6.32 9.80
C LEU A 75 -14.47 -5.38 8.61
N VAL A 76 -15.69 -5.40 8.08
CA VAL A 76 -16.09 -4.51 6.97
C VAL A 76 -16.06 -3.06 7.42
N GLY A 77 -16.61 -2.75 8.59
CA GLY A 77 -16.58 -1.39 9.15
C GLY A 77 -15.15 -0.89 9.35
N ARG A 78 -14.27 -1.77 9.84
CA ARG A 78 -12.84 -1.45 9.99
C ARG A 78 -12.16 -1.20 8.65
N SER A 79 -12.33 -2.08 7.68
CA SER A 79 -11.72 -1.92 6.36
C SER A 79 -12.23 -0.68 5.62
N LEU A 80 -13.47 -0.26 5.85
CA LEU A 80 -14.01 1.00 5.32
C LEU A 80 -13.38 2.22 6.02
N ALA A 81 -13.18 2.18 7.34
CA ALA A 81 -12.48 3.24 8.07
C ALA A 81 -11.03 3.39 7.61
N ASP A 82 -10.35 2.26 7.38
CA ASP A 82 -9.00 2.24 6.84
C ASP A 82 -8.95 2.77 5.40
N LEU A 83 -9.97 2.49 4.58
CA LEU A 83 -10.10 3.06 3.23
C LEU A 83 -10.27 4.58 3.29
N MET A 84 -11.07 5.13 4.22
CA MET A 84 -11.17 6.58 4.41
C MET A 84 -9.83 7.20 4.80
N THR A 85 -9.07 6.54 5.68
CA THR A 85 -7.72 6.95 6.04
C THR A 85 -6.79 6.92 4.82
N ALA A 86 -6.88 5.88 3.99
CA ALA A 86 -6.12 5.77 2.76
C ALA A 86 -6.44 6.90 1.76
N VAL A 87 -7.72 7.26 1.61
CA VAL A 87 -8.15 8.40 0.77
C VAL A 87 -7.52 9.70 1.27
N LEU A 88 -7.58 9.95 2.58
CA LEU A 88 -6.98 11.16 3.18
C LEU A 88 -5.47 11.19 3.00
N CYS A 89 -4.76 10.09 3.28
CA CYS A 89 -3.32 10.00 3.07
C CYS A 89 -2.94 10.21 1.60
N THR A 90 -3.68 9.59 0.68
CA THR A 90 -3.47 9.75 -0.76
C THR A 90 -3.65 11.20 -1.19
N ALA A 91 -4.72 11.85 -0.72
CA ALA A 91 -4.97 13.27 -1.01
C ALA A 91 -3.85 14.17 -0.46
N ILE A 92 -3.38 13.94 0.76
CA ILE A 92 -2.29 14.71 1.37
C ILE A 92 -1.00 14.58 0.56
N VAL A 93 -0.60 13.34 0.21
CA VAL A 93 0.63 13.11 -0.57
C VAL A 93 0.50 13.69 -1.97
N ALA A 94 -0.65 13.54 -2.62
CA ALA A 94 -0.92 14.12 -3.93
C ALA A 94 -0.86 15.66 -3.91
N LEU A 95 -1.51 16.30 -2.93
CA LEU A 95 -1.47 17.76 -2.76
C LEU A 95 -0.04 18.26 -2.47
N THR A 96 0.71 17.52 -1.63
CA THR A 96 2.12 17.82 -1.37
C THR A 96 2.94 17.69 -2.66
N GLY A 97 2.73 16.65 -3.45
CA GLY A 97 3.37 16.45 -4.74
C GLY A 97 3.08 17.61 -5.70
N LEU A 98 1.81 18.01 -5.82
CA LEU A 98 1.39 19.15 -6.65
C LEU A 98 2.08 20.46 -6.20
N ALA A 99 2.22 20.68 -4.89
CA ALA A 99 2.90 21.86 -4.33
C ALA A 99 4.42 21.85 -4.64
N ILE A 100 5.05 20.68 -4.71
CA ILE A 100 6.47 20.50 -5.04
C ILE A 100 6.73 20.61 -6.56
N GLY A 101 5.66 20.53 -7.38
CA GLY A 101 5.77 20.65 -8.84
C GLY A 101 5.45 19.37 -9.63
N TRP A 102 5.06 18.28 -8.95
CA TRP A 102 4.55 17.09 -9.63
C TRP A 102 3.29 17.40 -10.43
N ARG A 103 3.17 16.84 -11.62
CA ARG A 103 1.97 16.99 -12.46
C ARG A 103 1.61 15.64 -13.09
N PRO A 104 0.33 15.23 -13.02
CA PRO A 104 -0.18 14.13 -13.86
C PRO A 104 -0.41 14.66 -15.29
N ASP A 105 0.32 14.12 -16.27
CA ASP A 105 0.30 14.63 -17.65
C ASP A 105 -0.74 13.94 -18.53
N ASP A 106 -1.20 12.71 -18.19
CA ASP A 106 -2.13 11.91 -19.01
C ASP A 106 -3.62 12.22 -18.77
N GLY A 107 -3.92 13.37 -18.18
CA GLY A 107 -5.29 13.85 -18.00
C GLY A 107 -6.00 13.33 -16.75
N LEU A 108 -7.15 13.96 -16.44
CA LEU A 108 -7.86 13.74 -15.20
C LEU A 108 -8.39 12.30 -15.02
N LEU A 109 -8.91 11.69 -16.09
CA LEU A 109 -9.49 10.33 -16.00
C LEU A 109 -8.41 9.29 -15.71
N SER A 110 -7.27 9.40 -16.35
CA SER A 110 -6.11 8.53 -16.12
C SER A 110 -5.56 8.71 -14.70
N ALA A 111 -5.47 9.95 -14.23
CA ALA A 111 -5.07 10.24 -12.84
C ALA A 111 -6.04 9.64 -11.82
N LEU A 112 -7.35 9.75 -12.04
CA LEU A 112 -8.36 9.13 -11.17
C LEU A 112 -8.25 7.60 -11.18
N ALA A 113 -7.96 6.99 -12.32
CA ALA A 113 -7.71 5.55 -12.41
C ALA A 113 -6.47 5.14 -11.60
N GLY A 114 -5.38 5.91 -11.66
CA GLY A 114 -4.18 5.69 -10.86
C GLY A 114 -4.47 5.75 -9.35
N PHE A 115 -5.21 6.75 -8.90
CA PHE A 115 -5.65 6.83 -7.51
C PHE A 115 -6.59 5.66 -7.14
N GLY A 116 -7.46 5.24 -8.06
CA GLY A 116 -8.33 4.06 -7.88
C GLY A 116 -7.52 2.79 -7.63
N ILE A 117 -6.44 2.57 -8.38
CA ILE A 117 -5.53 1.43 -8.16
C ILE A 117 -4.90 1.47 -6.77
N PHE A 118 -4.43 2.63 -6.32
CA PHE A 118 -3.88 2.79 -4.98
C PHE A 118 -4.89 2.45 -3.89
N LEU A 119 -6.10 2.95 -3.98
CA LEU A 119 -7.15 2.70 -2.99
C LEU A 119 -7.58 1.23 -2.99
N PHE A 120 -7.70 0.63 -4.17
CA PHE A 120 -8.04 -0.80 -4.29
C PHE A 120 -6.96 -1.70 -3.70
N PHE A 121 -5.69 -1.40 -3.97
CA PHE A 121 -4.56 -2.11 -3.37
C PHE A 121 -4.53 -1.93 -1.84
N SER A 122 -4.70 -0.71 -1.35
CA SER A 122 -4.75 -0.42 0.09
C SER A 122 -5.88 -1.19 0.78
N TYR A 123 -7.05 -1.25 0.15
CA TYR A 123 -8.17 -2.04 0.64
C TYR A 123 -7.84 -3.54 0.67
N ALA A 124 -7.23 -4.08 -0.37
CA ALA A 124 -6.82 -5.48 -0.41
C ALA A 124 -5.76 -5.79 0.67
N MET A 125 -4.79 -4.88 0.85
CA MET A 125 -3.73 -5.01 1.86
C MET A 125 -4.29 -4.95 3.29
N SER A 126 -5.33 -4.16 3.54
CA SER A 126 -5.96 -4.08 4.86
C SER A 126 -6.53 -5.43 5.30
N TRP A 127 -7.03 -6.27 4.39
CA TRP A 127 -7.49 -7.64 4.69
C TRP A 127 -6.34 -8.58 5.05
N ALA A 128 -5.19 -8.45 4.40
CA ALA A 128 -4.00 -9.21 4.77
C ALA A 128 -3.51 -8.79 6.18
N CYS A 129 -3.48 -7.49 6.45
CA CYS A 129 -3.15 -6.95 7.76
C CYS A 129 -4.18 -7.32 8.84
N ALA A 130 -5.46 -7.44 8.50
CA ALA A 130 -6.48 -7.94 9.41
C ALA A 130 -6.17 -9.36 9.89
N CYS A 131 -5.73 -10.26 8.99
CA CYS A 131 -5.27 -11.59 9.39
C CYS A 131 -4.12 -11.53 10.38
N LEU A 132 -3.12 -10.66 10.16
CA LEU A 132 -2.02 -10.46 11.09
C LEU A 132 -2.51 -9.98 12.45
N GLY A 133 -3.43 -9.01 12.48
CA GLY A 133 -4.01 -8.50 13.73
C GLY A 133 -4.77 -9.57 14.52
N ILE A 134 -5.55 -10.42 13.82
CA ILE A 134 -6.28 -11.53 14.45
C ILE A 134 -5.33 -12.58 15.02
N LEU A 135 -4.25 -12.91 14.33
CA LEU A 135 -3.28 -13.93 14.75
C LEU A 135 -2.35 -13.45 15.85
N SER A 136 -2.19 -12.15 16.03
CA SER A 136 -1.30 -11.56 17.02
C SER A 136 -1.86 -11.71 18.44
N LYS A 137 -0.93 -11.80 19.42
CA LYS A 137 -1.27 -11.92 20.85
C LYS A 137 -1.64 -10.58 21.49
N GLY A 138 -1.38 -9.47 20.81
CA GLY A 138 -1.64 -8.11 21.30
C GLY A 138 -1.13 -7.07 20.29
N PRO A 139 -1.46 -5.78 20.48
CA PRO A 139 -1.14 -4.71 19.54
C PRO A 139 0.38 -4.54 19.30
N GLU A 140 1.21 -4.72 20.30
CA GLU A 140 2.68 -4.66 20.16
C GLU A 140 3.21 -5.81 19.29
N SER A 141 2.66 -7.03 19.48
CA SER A 141 3.00 -8.18 18.64
C SER A 141 2.52 -7.99 17.20
N ALA A 142 1.35 -7.39 17.00
CA ALA A 142 0.83 -7.05 15.68
C ALA A 142 1.73 -6.04 14.98
N GLN A 143 2.19 -5.02 15.69
CA GLN A 143 3.08 -4.00 15.16
C GLN A 143 4.45 -4.56 14.80
N SER A 144 5.08 -5.33 15.66
CA SER A 144 6.40 -5.91 15.41
C SER A 144 6.36 -6.92 14.25
N THR A 145 5.36 -7.82 14.22
CA THR A 145 5.19 -8.77 13.12
C THR A 145 4.88 -8.06 11.80
N GLY A 146 4.02 -7.04 11.84
CA GLY A 146 3.71 -6.21 10.67
C GLY A 146 4.94 -5.51 10.12
N LEU A 147 5.80 -4.94 10.97
CA LEU A 147 7.06 -4.32 10.53
C LEU A 147 7.99 -5.33 9.85
N VAL A 148 8.15 -6.52 10.42
CA VAL A 148 9.02 -7.57 9.86
C VAL A 148 8.56 -8.00 8.46
N ILE A 149 7.26 -7.98 8.19
CA ILE A 149 6.69 -8.40 6.89
C ILE A 149 6.57 -7.21 5.92
N LEU A 150 5.97 -6.10 6.37
CA LEU A 150 5.65 -4.98 5.46
C LEU A 150 6.87 -4.13 5.12
N PHE A 151 7.88 -4.06 6.02
CA PHE A 151 9.06 -3.25 5.76
C PHE A 151 9.88 -3.81 4.58
N PRO A 152 10.26 -5.11 4.55
CA PRO A 152 10.91 -5.66 3.37
C PRO A 152 10.04 -5.57 2.12
N LEU A 153 8.73 -5.83 2.23
CA LEU A 153 7.81 -5.73 1.11
C LEU A 153 7.78 -4.32 0.51
N ALA A 154 7.79 -3.29 1.35
CA ALA A 154 7.76 -1.90 0.94
C ALA A 154 9.11 -1.44 0.35
N PHE A 155 10.23 -1.80 0.99
CA PHE A 155 11.55 -1.30 0.61
C PHE A 155 12.25 -2.11 -0.48
N VAL A 156 11.98 -3.42 -0.59
CA VAL A 156 12.43 -4.24 -1.71
C VAL A 156 11.42 -4.11 -2.85
N SER A 157 11.29 -2.90 -3.37
CA SER A 157 10.37 -2.55 -4.45
C SER A 157 11.00 -1.47 -5.34
N ASN A 158 10.38 -1.20 -6.48
CA ASN A 158 10.77 -0.10 -7.36
C ASN A 158 10.20 1.27 -6.91
N ALA A 159 9.63 1.34 -5.71
CA ALA A 159 8.93 2.54 -5.26
C ALA A 159 9.83 3.79 -5.22
N LEU A 160 11.03 3.68 -4.63
CA LEU A 160 11.94 4.80 -4.45
C LEU A 160 13.15 4.78 -5.39
N VAL A 161 13.59 3.60 -5.79
CA VAL A 161 14.79 3.43 -6.62
C VAL A 161 14.50 2.49 -7.78
N PRO A 162 14.89 2.84 -9.01
CA PRO A 162 14.75 1.93 -10.14
C PRO A 162 15.50 0.62 -9.94
N THR A 163 14.84 -0.51 -10.23
CA THR A 163 15.38 -1.87 -9.98
C THR A 163 16.54 -2.25 -10.91
N GLN A 164 16.78 -1.49 -11.97
CA GLN A 164 17.80 -1.77 -13.01
C GLN A 164 19.23 -1.92 -12.47
N ARG A 165 19.56 -1.22 -11.37
CA ARG A 165 20.89 -1.26 -10.75
C ARG A 165 20.99 -2.27 -9.60
N MET A 166 19.90 -2.98 -9.29
CA MET A 166 19.89 -3.99 -8.23
C MET A 166 20.55 -5.29 -8.72
N PRO A 167 21.18 -6.06 -7.82
CA PRO A 167 21.59 -7.42 -8.12
C PRO A 167 20.41 -8.26 -8.65
N GLU A 168 20.70 -9.21 -9.54
CA GLU A 168 19.67 -9.95 -10.29
C GLU A 168 18.58 -10.59 -9.40
N VAL A 169 18.99 -11.19 -8.29
CA VAL A 169 18.05 -11.81 -7.33
C VAL A 169 17.11 -10.77 -6.71
N LEU A 170 17.66 -9.64 -6.24
CA LEU A 170 16.85 -8.56 -5.65
C LEU A 170 15.96 -7.90 -6.70
N ARG A 171 16.45 -7.75 -7.93
CA ARG A 171 15.68 -7.21 -9.03
C ARG A 171 14.47 -8.09 -9.34
N THR A 172 14.65 -9.41 -9.42
CA THR A 172 13.56 -10.34 -9.68
C THR A 172 12.50 -10.26 -8.57
N ILE A 173 12.92 -10.24 -7.31
CA ILE A 173 11.99 -10.08 -6.17
C ILE A 173 11.26 -8.74 -6.25
N ALA A 174 11.97 -7.66 -6.53
CA ALA A 174 11.38 -6.32 -6.64
C ALA A 174 10.42 -6.19 -7.81
N ASP A 175 10.72 -6.79 -8.97
CA ASP A 175 9.87 -6.73 -10.16
C ASP A 175 8.55 -7.51 -9.99
N TRP A 176 8.56 -8.59 -9.19
CA TRP A 176 7.36 -9.36 -8.85
C TRP A 176 6.65 -8.88 -7.59
N ASN A 177 7.17 -7.86 -6.94
CA ASN A 177 6.61 -7.31 -5.71
C ASN A 177 5.29 -6.55 -6.02
N PRO A 178 4.20 -6.80 -5.26
CA PRO A 178 2.93 -6.10 -5.45
C PRO A 178 3.04 -4.58 -5.31
N VAL A 179 3.90 -4.08 -4.40
CA VAL A 179 4.14 -2.64 -4.23
C VAL A 179 4.78 -2.04 -5.48
N SER A 180 5.70 -2.77 -6.11
CA SER A 180 6.31 -2.36 -7.38
C SER A 180 5.30 -2.29 -8.52
N ALA A 181 4.42 -3.29 -8.62
CA ALA A 181 3.38 -3.32 -9.64
C ALA A 181 2.44 -2.11 -9.52
N VAL A 182 2.03 -1.80 -8.28
CA VAL A 182 1.13 -0.66 -8.01
C VAL A 182 1.81 0.68 -8.28
N ALA A 183 3.08 0.85 -7.86
CA ALA A 183 3.84 2.07 -8.12
C ALA A 183 4.08 2.27 -9.64
N ALA A 184 4.41 1.19 -10.37
CA ALA A 184 4.60 1.23 -11.81
C ALA A 184 3.29 1.52 -12.57
N ALA A 185 2.16 0.91 -12.15
CA ALA A 185 0.84 1.16 -12.72
C ALA A 185 0.41 2.63 -12.56
N ALA A 186 0.66 3.17 -11.36
CA ALA A 186 0.33 4.57 -11.11
C ALA A 186 1.21 5.52 -11.93
N ARG A 187 2.51 5.22 -12.11
CA ARG A 187 3.39 6.02 -12.99
C ARG A 187 2.88 6.02 -14.42
N GLU A 188 2.51 4.85 -14.94
CA GLU A 188 1.94 4.73 -16.30
C GLU A 188 0.67 5.58 -16.44
N LEU A 189 -0.26 5.49 -15.47
CA LEU A 189 -1.52 6.23 -15.50
C LEU A 189 -1.37 7.74 -15.23
N PHE A 190 -0.30 8.16 -14.59
CA PHE A 190 -0.01 9.58 -14.36
C PHE A 190 0.81 10.20 -15.52
N GLY A 191 1.24 9.41 -16.50
CA GLY A 191 2.16 9.87 -17.56
C GLY A 191 3.58 10.13 -17.04
N ASN A 192 3.92 9.57 -15.87
CA ASN A 192 5.20 9.81 -15.23
C ASN A 192 6.27 8.80 -15.70
N PRO A 193 7.59 9.11 -15.54
CA PRO A 193 8.66 8.22 -15.93
C PRO A 193 8.56 6.84 -15.28
N ASN A 194 8.54 5.79 -16.10
CA ASN A 194 8.55 4.41 -15.65
C ASN A 194 9.76 3.65 -16.23
N PRO A 195 10.96 3.82 -15.66
CA PRO A 195 12.16 3.16 -16.17
C PRO A 195 12.06 1.63 -16.17
N SER A 196 11.27 1.07 -15.27
CA SER A 196 11.08 -0.37 -15.13
C SER A 196 10.29 -1.02 -16.27
N ALA A 197 9.56 -0.24 -17.07
CA ALA A 197 8.80 -0.74 -18.23
C ALA A 197 9.69 -1.38 -19.32
N SER A 198 10.97 -0.99 -19.41
CA SER A 198 11.94 -1.55 -20.33
C SER A 198 12.58 -2.86 -19.85
N ILE A 199 12.31 -3.30 -18.62
CA ILE A 199 12.85 -4.53 -18.04
C ILE A 199 11.94 -5.69 -18.42
N GLY A 200 12.50 -6.82 -18.84
CA GLY A 200 11.78 -7.97 -19.38
C GLY A 200 10.81 -8.70 -18.46
N ALA A 201 10.65 -8.32 -17.19
CA ALA A 201 9.69 -8.93 -16.27
C ALA A 201 8.25 -8.56 -16.64
N TRP A 202 7.38 -9.58 -16.77
CA TRP A 202 5.97 -9.39 -17.17
C TRP A 202 5.20 -8.35 -16.33
N PRO A 203 5.32 -8.32 -14.96
CA PRO A 203 4.61 -7.33 -14.16
C PRO A 203 5.02 -5.88 -14.45
N MET A 204 6.25 -5.67 -14.93
CA MET A 204 6.75 -4.32 -15.26
C MET A 204 6.35 -3.89 -16.66
N GLN A 205 6.12 -4.84 -17.57
CA GLN A 205 5.59 -4.56 -18.92
C GLN A 205 4.07 -4.30 -18.92
N HIS A 206 3.34 -4.92 -17.98
CA HIS A 206 1.90 -4.79 -17.83
C HIS A 206 1.52 -4.38 -16.39
N PRO A 207 1.97 -3.21 -15.90
CA PRO A 207 1.87 -2.90 -14.48
C PRO A 207 0.43 -2.71 -13.99
N VAL A 208 -0.46 -2.17 -14.82
CA VAL A 208 -1.89 -2.03 -14.49
C VAL A 208 -2.53 -3.41 -14.28
N ALA A 209 -2.31 -4.34 -15.20
CA ALA A 209 -2.84 -5.71 -15.08
C ALA A 209 -2.23 -6.44 -13.86
N ALA A 210 -0.92 -6.29 -13.64
CA ALA A 210 -0.23 -6.90 -12.51
C ALA A 210 -0.73 -6.34 -11.15
N SER A 211 -0.94 -5.03 -11.05
CA SER A 211 -1.46 -4.39 -9.84
C SER A 211 -2.88 -4.84 -9.49
N LEU A 212 -3.74 -4.96 -10.49
CA LEU A 212 -5.10 -5.49 -10.33
C LEU A 212 -5.07 -6.97 -9.94
N MET A 213 -4.24 -7.78 -10.61
CA MET A 213 -4.06 -9.19 -10.30
C MET A 213 -3.61 -9.40 -8.85
N TRP A 214 -2.60 -8.65 -8.39
CA TRP A 214 -2.13 -8.72 -7.01
C TRP A 214 -3.19 -8.27 -6.00
N SER A 215 -3.92 -7.18 -6.28
CA SER A 215 -4.98 -6.69 -5.40
C SER A 215 -6.13 -7.70 -5.29
N VAL A 216 -6.56 -8.29 -6.41
CA VAL A 216 -7.59 -9.33 -6.42
C VAL A 216 -7.09 -10.60 -5.71
N ALA A 217 -5.85 -11.04 -5.97
CA ALA A 217 -5.27 -12.21 -5.33
C ALA A 217 -5.20 -12.06 -3.80
N LEU A 218 -4.73 -10.89 -3.31
CA LEU A 218 -4.72 -10.57 -1.89
C LEU A 218 -6.13 -10.60 -1.30
N LEU A 219 -7.11 -10.02 -1.97
CA LEU A 219 -8.48 -9.93 -1.49
C LEU A 219 -9.15 -11.30 -1.44
N VAL A 220 -9.01 -12.10 -2.50
CA VAL A 220 -9.57 -13.44 -2.59
C VAL A 220 -8.93 -14.41 -1.57
N ALA A 221 -7.63 -14.26 -1.30
CA ALA A 221 -6.93 -15.09 -0.33
C ALA A 221 -7.23 -14.67 1.12
N PHE A 222 -7.11 -13.38 1.43
CA PHE A 222 -7.11 -12.90 2.80
C PHE A 222 -8.49 -12.50 3.34
N ALA A 223 -9.46 -12.08 2.51
CA ALA A 223 -10.79 -11.74 3.01
C ALA A 223 -11.54 -12.96 3.58
N PRO A 224 -11.60 -14.14 2.91
CA PRO A 224 -12.22 -15.31 3.51
C PRO A 224 -11.39 -15.86 4.69
N LEU A 225 -10.06 -15.74 4.63
CA LEU A 225 -9.19 -16.15 5.73
C LEU A 225 -9.42 -15.29 6.98
N ALA A 226 -9.45 -13.97 6.83
CA ALA A 226 -9.73 -13.04 7.94
C ALA A 226 -11.10 -13.32 8.58
N THR A 227 -12.13 -13.53 7.76
CA THR A 227 -13.48 -13.82 8.26
C THR A 227 -13.54 -15.14 8.99
N THR A 228 -12.87 -16.19 8.52
CA THR A 228 -12.81 -17.50 9.19
C THR A 228 -12.00 -17.46 10.48
N LEU A 229 -10.85 -16.79 10.48
CA LEU A 229 -10.03 -16.59 11.68
C LEU A 229 -10.80 -15.79 12.75
N TYR A 230 -11.45 -14.72 12.34
CA TYR A 230 -12.27 -13.90 13.23
C TYR A 230 -13.40 -14.73 13.87
N ARG A 231 -14.11 -15.52 13.07
CA ARG A 231 -15.16 -16.40 13.58
C ARG A 231 -14.62 -17.41 14.60
N ARG A 232 -13.50 -18.08 14.31
CA ARG A 232 -12.89 -19.05 15.23
C ARG A 232 -12.49 -18.41 16.57
N ARG A 233 -11.89 -17.22 16.53
CA ARG A 233 -11.42 -16.51 17.73
C ARG A 233 -12.56 -15.93 18.56
N THR A 234 -13.72 -15.68 17.96
CA THR A 234 -14.92 -15.17 18.66
C THR A 234 -15.89 -16.25 19.09
N THR A 235 -15.69 -17.52 18.70
CA THR A 235 -16.52 -18.66 19.11
C THR A 235 -15.86 -19.56 20.17
N ALA A 236 -14.56 -19.42 20.37
CA ALA A 236 -13.81 -20.05 21.46
C ALA A 236 -13.87 -19.20 22.72
#